data_b5464a4c25cfd5e9616aea60058ad7f0
#
_entry.id   b5464a4c25cfd5e9616aea60058ad7f0
#
_cell.length_a   1.000
_cell.length_b   1.000
_cell.length_c   1.000
_cell.angle_alpha   90.00
_cell.angle_beta   90.00
_cell.angle_gamma   90.00
#
_symmetry.space_group_name_H-M   'P 1'
#
loop_
_entity.id
_entity.type
_entity.pdbx_description
1 polymer ?
#
loop_
_entity_poly.entity_id
_entity_poly.type
_entity_poly.pdbx_seq_one_letter_code
_entity_poly.pdbx_strand_id
1 'polypeptide(L)'
;MKKTLVAAGVVIALGIIWTGGAWYTGKQLESRLGEMISQANEQIKRTAPEASVELSSQNYHRGLFSSQMELVVKPVEGKVNPWFKPGQTIVLHENIDHGPFPLAQLKKLNVIPSMASVHSTLVNNEMTKPLFDIAKGQSPFVAETRIAYSGDTRTDLTLHPLNSEKEGEKVAFSGGEFRISSDKDGNAITVSGEAQSALVDTVNEYGQKIQLSLNNLKTEGATQLASFNERVGSQKVTLDKLAISIENKEMAVIEGMNLNGKSEVAKDNKTINSQLDYTIQSLKIQNQEMGSGNLTLKIGQIDGEAWHQFSQQYNAQTQALMAQPDVMKDPALYQQKAAEAFFNAFPLLLKGEPVITIAPLSWKNSKGETALNLSLFLKNPAADTAVSAPPQTLAQEVDKNVKSLDSKLTIPMDMAVEFMTQVAKLEGYQQDEAAKLASQQVKGLAAMGQMFRITTLENNTIGTSLQYANGQVTLNGEKMPLDEFVGMFGLPSMPQQEDSPETPDDPTAPVEPAVPQQ
;
A
#
# COMPACT_ATOMS: atom_id res chain seq x y z
N MET A 1 -23.45 -62.44 -12.18
CA MET A 1 -22.89 -62.62 -10.83
C MET A 1 -21.40 -62.35 -10.70
N LYS A 2 -20.49 -62.83 -11.61
CA LYS A 2 -19.05 -62.54 -11.49
C LYS A 2 -18.67 -61.05 -11.64
N LYS A 3 -19.33 -60.29 -12.50
CA LYS A 3 -19.04 -58.85 -12.73
C LYS A 3 -19.46 -57.97 -11.54
N THR A 4 -20.53 -58.28 -10.85
CA THR A 4 -21.00 -57.57 -9.64
C THR A 4 -20.10 -57.82 -8.44
N LEU A 5 -19.55 -59.02 -8.28
CA LEU A 5 -18.58 -59.35 -7.23
C LEU A 5 -17.25 -58.63 -7.44
N VAL A 6 -16.79 -58.50 -8.69
CA VAL A 6 -15.57 -57.74 -9.02
C VAL A 6 -15.79 -56.24 -8.77
N ALA A 7 -16.93 -55.69 -9.16
CA ALA A 7 -17.25 -54.29 -8.87
C ALA A 7 -17.34 -54.00 -7.37
N ALA A 8 -17.98 -54.87 -6.58
CA ALA A 8 -18.03 -54.77 -5.12
C ALA A 8 -16.63 -54.85 -4.50
N GLY A 9 -15.77 -55.76 -4.98
CA GLY A 9 -14.40 -55.89 -4.51
C GLY A 9 -13.55 -54.63 -4.83
N VAL A 10 -13.73 -54.00 -5.99
CA VAL A 10 -13.07 -52.75 -6.34
C VAL A 10 -13.54 -51.59 -5.46
N VAL A 11 -14.85 -51.49 -5.19
CA VAL A 11 -15.38 -50.41 -4.30
C VAL A 11 -14.86 -50.57 -2.86
N ILE A 12 -14.80 -51.81 -2.35
CA ILE A 12 -14.23 -52.08 -1.02
C ILE A 12 -12.75 -51.78 -0.97
N ALA A 13 -11.98 -52.17 -2.00
CA ALA A 13 -10.56 -51.86 -2.08
C ALA A 13 -10.28 -50.35 -2.15
N LEU A 14 -11.06 -49.59 -2.94
CA LEU A 14 -10.99 -48.13 -2.99
C LEU A 14 -11.35 -47.48 -1.66
N GLY A 15 -12.36 -48.03 -0.94
CA GLY A 15 -12.74 -47.57 0.39
C GLY A 15 -11.64 -47.79 1.43
N ILE A 16 -10.95 -48.96 1.40
CA ILE A 16 -9.82 -49.24 2.28
C ILE A 16 -8.63 -48.31 1.97
N ILE A 17 -8.32 -48.10 0.69
CA ILE A 17 -7.23 -47.20 0.28
C ILE A 17 -7.53 -45.75 0.70
N TRP A 18 -8.77 -45.30 0.55
CA TRP A 18 -9.16 -43.94 0.96
C TRP A 18 -9.11 -43.79 2.49
N THR A 19 -9.66 -44.75 3.25
CA THR A 19 -9.66 -44.72 4.73
C THR A 19 -8.23 -44.77 5.29
N GLY A 20 -7.38 -45.68 4.75
CA GLY A 20 -6.00 -45.81 5.17
C GLY A 20 -5.18 -44.57 4.79
N GLY A 21 -5.43 -44.01 3.62
CA GLY A 21 -4.83 -42.76 3.18
C GLY A 21 -5.23 -41.55 4.05
N ALA A 22 -6.51 -41.41 4.40
CA ALA A 22 -6.99 -40.36 5.28
C ALA A 22 -6.39 -40.47 6.70
N TRP A 23 -6.31 -41.67 7.24
CA TRP A 23 -5.66 -41.90 8.53
C TRP A 23 -4.17 -41.57 8.52
N TYR A 24 -3.46 -41.97 7.44
CA TYR A 24 -2.04 -41.71 7.28
C TYR A 24 -1.76 -40.18 7.13
N THR A 25 -2.52 -39.49 6.28
CA THR A 25 -2.37 -38.03 6.07
C THR A 25 -2.72 -37.25 7.33
N GLY A 26 -3.77 -37.65 8.08
CA GLY A 26 -4.11 -37.04 9.36
C GLY A 26 -3.00 -37.22 10.41
N LYS A 27 -2.38 -38.41 10.48
CA LYS A 27 -1.23 -38.67 11.38
C LYS A 27 -0.01 -37.83 10.98
N GLN A 28 0.26 -37.71 9.70
CA GLN A 28 1.36 -36.91 9.20
C GLN A 28 1.13 -35.42 9.49
N LEU A 29 -0.09 -34.91 9.30
CA LEU A 29 -0.47 -33.55 9.65
C LEU A 29 -0.26 -33.29 11.15
N GLU A 30 -0.76 -34.15 12.04
CA GLU A 30 -0.59 -34.03 13.49
C GLU A 30 0.89 -33.92 13.89
N SER A 31 1.74 -34.79 13.32
CA SER A 31 3.18 -34.80 13.62
C SER A 31 3.93 -33.60 13.13
N ARG A 32 3.42 -32.90 12.11
CA ARG A 32 4.06 -31.70 11.49
C ARG A 32 3.41 -30.38 11.85
N LEU A 33 2.30 -30.39 12.59
CA LEU A 33 1.54 -29.17 12.89
C LEU A 33 2.41 -28.10 13.56
N GLY A 34 3.22 -28.49 14.55
CA GLY A 34 4.14 -27.57 15.22
C GLY A 34 5.19 -26.98 14.29
N GLU A 35 5.74 -27.80 13.37
CA GLU A 35 6.69 -27.35 12.36
C GLU A 35 6.03 -26.38 11.36
N MET A 36 4.81 -26.69 10.89
CA MET A 36 4.06 -25.82 9.97
C MET A 36 3.75 -24.46 10.61
N ILE A 37 3.35 -24.42 11.88
CA ILE A 37 3.11 -23.16 12.60
C ILE A 37 4.40 -22.37 12.79
N SER A 38 5.50 -23.06 13.13
CA SER A 38 6.82 -22.41 13.24
C SER A 38 7.26 -21.81 11.91
N GLN A 39 7.12 -22.55 10.80
CA GLN A 39 7.44 -22.04 9.45
C GLN A 39 6.53 -20.87 9.06
N ALA A 40 5.23 -20.93 9.38
CA ALA A 40 4.31 -19.82 9.15
C ALA A 40 4.72 -18.56 9.94
N ASN A 41 5.12 -18.72 11.20
CA ASN A 41 5.62 -17.62 12.03
C ASN A 41 6.92 -17.02 11.46
N GLU A 42 7.88 -17.85 11.04
CA GLU A 42 9.10 -17.37 10.39
C GLU A 42 8.79 -16.65 9.07
N GLN A 43 7.80 -17.13 8.32
CA GLN A 43 7.38 -16.48 7.10
C GLN A 43 6.71 -15.13 7.37
N ILE A 44 5.83 -15.03 8.38
CA ILE A 44 5.24 -13.75 8.81
C ILE A 44 6.34 -12.76 9.20
N LYS A 45 7.30 -13.17 10.03
CA LYS A 45 8.44 -12.32 10.42
C LYS A 45 9.25 -11.82 9.22
N ARG A 46 9.38 -12.64 8.17
CA ARG A 46 10.13 -12.30 6.96
C ARG A 46 9.38 -11.41 6.00
N THR A 47 8.07 -11.67 5.81
CA THR A 47 7.26 -11.03 4.75
C THR A 47 6.38 -9.89 5.24
N ALA A 48 6.07 -9.85 6.54
CA ALA A 48 5.23 -8.83 7.17
C ALA A 48 5.71 -8.57 8.62
N PRO A 49 6.98 -8.16 8.82
CA PRO A 49 7.53 -7.94 10.17
C PRO A 49 6.76 -6.87 10.94
N GLU A 50 6.12 -5.94 10.22
CA GLU A 50 5.27 -4.88 10.78
C GLU A 50 3.97 -5.41 11.40
N ALA A 51 3.48 -6.58 10.98
CA ALA A 51 2.28 -7.17 11.57
C ALA A 51 2.46 -7.50 13.05
N SER A 52 3.71 -7.79 13.48
CA SER A 52 4.05 -8.11 14.88
C SER A 52 3.09 -9.07 15.54
N VAL A 53 2.70 -10.13 14.80
CA VAL A 53 1.80 -11.19 15.26
C VAL A 53 2.50 -12.55 15.23
N GLU A 54 2.01 -13.47 16.06
CA GLU A 54 2.41 -14.86 16.03
C GLU A 54 1.20 -15.79 16.03
N LEU A 55 1.37 -16.92 15.38
CA LEU A 55 0.38 -17.99 15.32
C LEU A 55 0.69 -19.07 16.35
N SER A 56 -0.36 -19.61 16.94
CA SER A 56 -0.29 -20.81 17.77
C SER A 56 -1.54 -21.66 17.52
N SER A 57 -1.46 -22.97 17.81
CA SER A 57 -2.62 -23.87 17.75
C SER A 57 -3.01 -24.33 19.15
N GLN A 58 -4.31 -24.53 19.34
CA GLN A 58 -4.86 -25.14 20.55
C GLN A 58 -6.04 -26.05 20.22
N ASN A 59 -6.46 -26.85 21.19
CA ASN A 59 -7.64 -27.69 21.07
C ASN A 59 -7.62 -28.65 19.87
N TYR A 60 -6.43 -29.21 19.54
CA TYR A 60 -6.31 -30.14 18.43
C TYR A 60 -6.93 -31.52 18.78
N HIS A 61 -7.90 -31.95 17.97
CA HIS A 61 -8.56 -33.24 18.06
C HIS A 61 -8.55 -33.94 16.71
N ARG A 62 -7.92 -35.12 16.64
CA ARG A 62 -7.86 -35.92 15.42
C ARG A 62 -8.92 -37.01 15.40
N GLY A 63 -9.73 -37.03 14.34
CA GLY A 63 -10.57 -38.18 13.96
C GLY A 63 -9.93 -39.01 12.85
N LEU A 64 -10.71 -39.91 12.27
CA LEU A 64 -10.23 -40.82 11.21
C LEU A 64 -10.10 -40.06 9.84
N PHE A 65 -11.12 -39.30 9.48
CA PHE A 65 -11.21 -38.58 8.20
C PHE A 65 -11.02 -37.08 8.33
N SER A 66 -11.07 -36.54 9.53
CA SER A 66 -10.94 -35.13 9.80
C SER A 66 -10.29 -34.85 11.14
N SER A 67 -9.75 -33.64 11.29
CA SER A 67 -9.30 -33.08 12.56
C SER A 67 -9.96 -31.72 12.78
N GLN A 68 -9.98 -31.27 14.02
CA GLN A 68 -10.42 -29.95 14.43
C GLN A 68 -9.34 -29.30 15.29
N MET A 69 -9.18 -28.00 15.15
CA MET A 69 -8.30 -27.20 16.02
C MET A 69 -8.75 -25.75 16.03
N GLU A 70 -8.16 -24.99 16.92
CA GLU A 70 -8.22 -23.54 16.89
C GLU A 70 -6.83 -22.96 16.54
N LEU A 71 -6.79 -22.10 15.54
CA LEU A 71 -5.62 -21.32 15.20
C LEU A 71 -5.77 -19.94 15.86
N VAL A 72 -4.80 -19.60 16.72
CA VAL A 72 -4.81 -18.36 17.49
C VAL A 72 -3.78 -17.40 16.92
N VAL A 73 -4.23 -16.22 16.55
CA VAL A 73 -3.39 -15.09 16.16
C VAL A 73 -3.31 -14.13 17.34
N LYS A 74 -2.11 -13.86 17.83
CA LYS A 74 -1.88 -12.95 18.95
C LYS A 74 -0.70 -12.02 18.67
N PRO A 75 -0.63 -10.84 19.32
CA PRO A 75 0.52 -9.97 19.19
C PRO A 75 1.78 -10.64 19.76
N VAL A 76 2.93 -10.36 19.15
CA VAL A 76 4.24 -10.79 19.69
C VAL A 76 4.48 -10.09 21.02
N GLU A 77 4.82 -10.86 22.04
CA GLU A 77 5.05 -10.36 23.40
C GLU A 77 6.18 -9.28 23.41
N GLY A 78 5.91 -8.20 24.12
CA GLY A 78 6.87 -7.08 24.23
C GLY A 78 6.94 -6.16 23.00
N LYS A 79 6.16 -6.44 21.94
CA LYS A 79 6.03 -5.54 20.79
C LYS A 79 4.70 -4.79 20.82
N VAL A 80 4.75 -3.52 20.45
CA VAL A 80 3.52 -2.73 20.25
C VAL A 80 2.85 -3.19 18.96
N ASN A 81 1.55 -3.47 19.04
CA ASN A 81 0.73 -3.84 17.89
C ASN A 81 -0.47 -2.88 17.81
N PRO A 82 -0.67 -2.16 16.69
CA PRO A 82 -1.75 -1.19 16.57
C PRO A 82 -3.14 -1.84 16.49
N TRP A 83 -3.21 -3.14 16.16
CA TRP A 83 -4.46 -3.87 15.93
C TRP A 83 -5.00 -4.59 17.18
N PHE A 84 -4.12 -4.88 18.14
CA PHE A 84 -4.45 -5.66 19.31
C PHE A 84 -4.20 -4.87 20.60
N LYS A 85 -5.19 -4.87 21.48
CA LYS A 85 -4.97 -4.47 22.88
C LYS A 85 -4.30 -5.63 23.63
N PRO A 86 -3.59 -5.38 24.75
CA PRO A 86 -3.02 -6.43 25.57
C PRO A 86 -4.04 -7.53 25.91
N GLY A 87 -3.69 -8.80 25.67
CA GLY A 87 -4.52 -9.96 25.93
C GLY A 87 -5.59 -10.28 24.87
N GLN A 88 -5.75 -9.45 23.84
CA GLN A 88 -6.67 -9.74 22.73
C GLN A 88 -6.07 -10.74 21.76
N THR A 89 -6.92 -11.60 21.20
CA THR A 89 -6.55 -12.60 20.20
C THR A 89 -7.64 -12.73 19.15
N ILE A 90 -7.24 -13.06 17.93
CA ILE A 90 -8.15 -13.55 16.88
C ILE A 90 -8.05 -15.07 16.89
N VAL A 91 -9.18 -15.75 16.95
CA VAL A 91 -9.24 -17.21 16.96
C VAL A 91 -10.02 -17.68 15.73
N LEU A 92 -9.42 -18.59 14.98
CA LEU A 92 -10.05 -19.27 13.86
C LEU A 92 -10.36 -20.71 14.27
N HIS A 93 -11.57 -21.15 14.02
CA HIS A 93 -11.96 -22.55 14.14
C HIS A 93 -11.68 -23.26 12.82
N GLU A 94 -10.84 -24.29 12.89
CA GLU A 94 -10.36 -25.04 11.73
C GLU A 94 -10.94 -26.46 11.73
N ASN A 95 -11.68 -26.79 10.67
CA ASN A 95 -12.07 -28.16 10.36
C ASN A 95 -11.22 -28.66 9.19
N ILE A 96 -10.43 -29.70 9.41
CA ILE A 96 -9.43 -30.21 8.49
C ILE A 96 -9.85 -31.59 8.00
N ASP A 97 -10.31 -31.69 6.75
CA ASP A 97 -10.57 -32.96 6.09
C ASP A 97 -9.27 -33.57 5.57
N HIS A 98 -9.01 -34.82 5.90
CA HIS A 98 -7.79 -35.52 5.51
C HIS A 98 -7.83 -36.05 4.07
N GLY A 99 -6.67 -36.06 3.39
CA GLY A 99 -6.51 -36.66 2.06
C GLY A 99 -6.57 -38.20 2.08
N PRO A 100 -6.42 -38.86 0.93
CA PRO A 100 -6.06 -38.28 -0.36
C PRO A 100 -7.18 -37.56 -1.10
N PHE A 101 -8.44 -37.77 -0.72
CA PHE A 101 -9.62 -37.15 -1.29
C PHE A 101 -10.47 -36.53 -0.16
N PRO A 102 -10.11 -35.33 0.32
CA PRO A 102 -10.85 -34.67 1.39
C PRO A 102 -12.33 -34.53 1.06
N LEU A 103 -13.20 -34.75 2.03
CA LEU A 103 -14.66 -34.75 1.83
C LEU A 103 -15.17 -33.41 1.30
N ALA A 104 -14.62 -32.29 1.76
CA ALA A 104 -14.97 -30.96 1.27
C ALA A 104 -14.67 -30.79 -0.21
N GLN A 105 -13.56 -31.39 -0.71
CA GLN A 105 -13.21 -31.35 -2.14
C GLN A 105 -14.12 -32.27 -2.97
N LEU A 106 -14.44 -33.44 -2.48
CA LEU A 106 -15.35 -34.38 -3.17
C LEU A 106 -16.76 -33.78 -3.30
N LYS A 107 -17.27 -33.06 -2.30
CA LYS A 107 -18.55 -32.33 -2.38
C LYS A 107 -18.57 -31.28 -3.49
N LYS A 108 -17.41 -30.70 -3.84
CA LYS A 108 -17.21 -29.76 -4.94
C LYS A 108 -16.89 -30.47 -6.27
N LEU A 109 -17.02 -31.79 -6.34
CA LEU A 109 -16.63 -32.64 -7.49
C LEU A 109 -15.15 -32.51 -7.88
N ASN A 110 -14.30 -32.06 -6.95
CA ASN A 110 -12.87 -31.99 -7.15
C ASN A 110 -12.21 -33.30 -6.70
N VAL A 111 -11.82 -34.09 -7.68
CA VAL A 111 -11.17 -35.41 -7.49
C VAL A 111 -9.64 -35.35 -7.57
N ILE A 112 -9.05 -34.16 -7.52
CA ILE A 112 -7.59 -33.99 -7.50
C ILE A 112 -7.09 -34.39 -6.11
N PRO A 113 -6.18 -35.39 -6.00
CA PRO A 113 -5.63 -35.79 -4.72
C PRO A 113 -4.96 -34.61 -4.00
N SER A 114 -5.22 -34.48 -2.70
CA SER A 114 -4.66 -33.44 -1.86
C SER A 114 -4.44 -33.96 -0.44
N MET A 115 -3.47 -33.37 0.26
CA MET A 115 -3.11 -33.78 1.61
C MET A 115 -4.23 -33.44 2.61
N ALA A 116 -4.83 -32.27 2.47
CA ALA A 116 -5.94 -31.83 3.32
C ALA A 116 -6.80 -30.78 2.64
N SER A 117 -8.01 -30.58 3.16
CA SER A 117 -8.85 -29.40 2.94
C SER A 117 -9.23 -28.81 4.29
N VAL A 118 -8.97 -27.52 4.47
CA VAL A 118 -9.20 -26.80 5.73
C VAL A 118 -10.37 -25.84 5.53
N HIS A 119 -11.35 -25.91 6.42
CA HIS A 119 -12.47 -24.97 6.49
C HIS A 119 -12.27 -24.10 7.73
N SER A 120 -12.04 -22.81 7.51
CA SER A 120 -11.71 -21.84 8.55
C SER A 120 -12.87 -20.86 8.74
N THR A 121 -13.27 -20.65 10.00
CA THR A 121 -14.27 -19.63 10.39
C THR A 121 -13.76 -18.83 11.58
N LEU A 122 -14.15 -17.56 11.65
CA LEU A 122 -13.82 -16.70 12.79
C LEU A 122 -14.61 -17.14 14.02
N VAL A 123 -13.97 -17.15 15.18
CA VAL A 123 -14.62 -17.40 16.48
C VAL A 123 -15.08 -16.07 17.06
N ASN A 124 -16.31 -16.05 17.61
CA ASN A 124 -16.84 -14.90 18.31
C ASN A 124 -16.20 -14.79 19.70
N ASN A 125 -15.39 -13.76 19.91
CA ASN A 125 -14.79 -13.42 21.19
C ASN A 125 -14.93 -11.92 21.46
N GLU A 126 -14.42 -11.40 22.56
CA GLU A 126 -14.55 -10.00 22.93
C GLU A 126 -14.02 -9.04 21.83
N MET A 127 -12.91 -9.39 21.19
CA MET A 127 -12.32 -8.58 20.11
C MET A 127 -13.15 -8.62 18.82
N THR A 128 -13.66 -9.80 18.45
CA THR A 128 -14.37 -10.02 17.18
C THR A 128 -15.87 -9.78 17.28
N LYS A 129 -16.40 -9.62 18.51
CA LYS A 129 -17.83 -9.41 18.77
C LYS A 129 -18.46 -8.31 17.91
N PRO A 130 -17.85 -7.13 17.72
CA PRO A 130 -18.44 -6.09 16.86
C PRO A 130 -18.69 -6.56 15.43
N LEU A 131 -17.81 -7.40 14.88
CA LEU A 131 -17.97 -7.98 13.53
C LEU A 131 -19.14 -8.97 13.50
N PHE A 132 -19.28 -9.80 14.55
CA PHE A 132 -20.41 -10.71 14.68
C PHE A 132 -21.73 -10.00 14.89
N ASP A 133 -21.74 -8.89 15.62
CA ASP A 133 -22.95 -8.08 15.81
C ASP A 133 -23.43 -7.54 14.46
N ILE A 134 -22.54 -7.03 13.60
CA ILE A 134 -22.84 -6.59 12.23
C ILE A 134 -23.24 -7.77 11.34
N ALA A 135 -22.60 -8.92 11.48
CA ALA A 135 -22.87 -10.15 10.72
C ALA A 135 -24.06 -10.96 11.29
N LYS A 136 -24.85 -10.40 12.21
CA LYS A 136 -26.03 -11.04 12.84
C LYS A 136 -25.71 -12.38 13.49
N GLY A 137 -24.54 -12.47 14.13
CA GLY A 137 -24.08 -13.65 14.87
C GLY A 137 -23.39 -14.72 14.01
N GLN A 138 -23.26 -14.52 12.70
CA GLN A 138 -22.51 -15.42 11.81
C GLN A 138 -21.05 -14.99 11.68
N SER A 139 -20.17 -15.93 11.31
CA SER A 139 -18.81 -15.57 10.93
C SER A 139 -18.83 -14.61 9.72
N PRO A 140 -18.12 -13.47 9.75
CA PRO A 140 -18.09 -12.52 8.64
C PRO A 140 -17.42 -13.10 7.39
N PHE A 141 -16.67 -14.18 7.52
CA PHE A 141 -16.04 -14.86 6.39
C PHE A 141 -15.93 -16.37 6.62
N VAL A 142 -15.71 -17.06 5.51
CA VAL A 142 -15.31 -18.46 5.45
C VAL A 142 -14.12 -18.58 4.51
N ALA A 143 -13.09 -19.31 4.92
CA ALA A 143 -11.97 -19.66 4.06
C ALA A 143 -11.89 -21.18 3.85
N GLU A 144 -11.75 -21.59 2.60
CA GLU A 144 -11.60 -22.99 2.20
C GLU A 144 -10.21 -23.17 1.59
N THR A 145 -9.30 -23.77 2.34
CA THR A 145 -7.91 -23.96 1.92
C THR A 145 -7.67 -25.40 1.51
N ARG A 146 -7.27 -25.62 0.28
CA ARG A 146 -6.77 -26.92 -0.20
C ARG A 146 -5.24 -26.92 -0.07
N ILE A 147 -4.70 -27.99 0.55
CA ILE A 147 -3.26 -28.23 0.70
C ILE A 147 -2.90 -29.41 -0.20
N ALA A 148 -2.06 -29.17 -1.19
CA ALA A 148 -1.56 -30.20 -2.09
C ALA A 148 -0.48 -31.06 -1.39
N TYR A 149 -0.17 -32.25 -1.95
CA TYR A 149 0.93 -33.09 -1.43
C TYR A 149 2.31 -32.47 -1.67
N SER A 150 2.43 -31.54 -2.62
CA SER A 150 3.63 -30.69 -2.81
C SER A 150 3.84 -29.68 -1.66
N GLY A 151 2.81 -29.40 -0.87
CA GLY A 151 2.77 -28.34 0.12
C GLY A 151 2.16 -27.02 -0.40
N ASP A 152 1.87 -26.93 -1.69
CA ASP A 152 1.22 -25.74 -2.26
C ASP A 152 -0.19 -25.59 -1.70
N THR A 153 -0.62 -24.35 -1.51
CA THR A 153 -1.92 -24.02 -0.96
C THR A 153 -2.77 -23.22 -1.93
N ARG A 154 -4.07 -23.41 -1.88
CA ARG A 154 -5.07 -22.57 -2.53
C ARG A 154 -6.22 -22.35 -1.57
N THR A 155 -6.46 -21.08 -1.25
CA THR A 155 -7.53 -20.63 -0.36
C THR A 155 -8.57 -19.87 -1.18
N ASP A 156 -9.80 -20.34 -1.14
CA ASP A 156 -10.98 -19.61 -1.59
C ASP A 156 -11.60 -18.95 -0.34
N LEU A 157 -11.53 -17.62 -0.26
CA LEU A 157 -12.05 -16.80 0.83
C LEU A 157 -13.37 -16.16 0.39
N THR A 158 -14.44 -16.46 1.09
CA THR A 158 -15.76 -15.84 0.89
C THR A 158 -16.04 -14.88 2.05
N LEU A 159 -16.17 -13.59 1.76
CA LEU A 159 -16.68 -12.60 2.69
C LEU A 159 -18.20 -12.58 2.60
N HIS A 160 -18.89 -12.74 3.72
CA HIS A 160 -20.34 -12.76 3.74
C HIS A 160 -20.93 -11.35 3.61
N PRO A 161 -22.12 -11.21 3.01
CA PRO A 161 -22.82 -9.94 3.00
C PRO A 161 -23.09 -9.44 4.41
N LEU A 162 -22.85 -8.14 4.63
CA LEU A 162 -23.09 -7.46 5.89
C LEU A 162 -24.17 -6.39 5.69
N ASN A 163 -25.08 -6.26 6.66
CA ASN A 163 -26.08 -5.20 6.66
C ASN A 163 -26.45 -4.90 8.11
N SER A 164 -25.96 -3.76 8.58
CA SER A 164 -26.24 -3.26 9.92
C SER A 164 -26.65 -1.79 9.85
N GLU A 165 -27.65 -1.44 10.64
CA GLU A 165 -28.08 -0.06 10.82
C GLU A 165 -28.31 0.14 12.33
N LYS A 166 -27.55 1.06 12.92
CA LYS A 166 -27.59 1.34 14.35
C LYS A 166 -27.28 2.82 14.60
N GLU A 167 -28.14 3.48 15.38
CA GLU A 167 -27.92 4.87 15.84
C GLU A 167 -27.69 5.89 14.70
N GLY A 168 -28.28 5.62 13.50
CA GLY A 168 -28.12 6.48 12.31
C GLY A 168 -26.89 6.14 11.47
N GLU A 169 -26.05 5.20 11.91
CA GLU A 169 -24.96 4.65 11.12
C GLU A 169 -25.41 3.41 10.37
N LYS A 170 -24.98 3.27 9.12
CA LYS A 170 -25.30 2.10 8.30
C LYS A 170 -24.04 1.56 7.64
N VAL A 171 -23.88 0.25 7.71
CA VAL A 171 -22.88 -0.48 6.96
C VAL A 171 -23.60 -1.52 6.11
N ALA A 172 -23.45 -1.45 4.79
CA ALA A 172 -23.93 -2.45 3.87
C ALA A 172 -22.77 -2.92 2.98
N PHE A 173 -22.57 -4.22 2.90
CA PHE A 173 -21.54 -4.85 2.09
C PHE A 173 -22.15 -6.04 1.36
N SER A 174 -21.97 -6.15 0.07
CA SER A 174 -22.53 -7.24 -0.75
C SER A 174 -21.86 -8.59 -0.55
N GLY A 175 -20.77 -8.61 0.21
CA GLY A 175 -19.86 -9.74 0.24
C GLY A 175 -18.77 -9.64 -0.84
N GLY A 176 -17.89 -10.64 -0.86
CA GLY A 176 -16.81 -10.71 -1.84
C GLY A 176 -16.19 -12.10 -1.89
N GLU A 177 -15.58 -12.41 -3.02
CA GLU A 177 -14.87 -13.67 -3.22
C GLU A 177 -13.41 -13.39 -3.58
N PHE A 178 -12.50 -14.06 -2.89
CA PHE A 178 -11.08 -13.92 -3.10
C PHE A 178 -10.44 -15.29 -3.20
N ARG A 179 -9.42 -15.39 -4.02
CA ARG A 179 -8.60 -16.59 -4.18
C ARG A 179 -7.16 -16.23 -3.96
N ILE A 180 -6.50 -16.98 -3.08
CA ILE A 180 -5.09 -16.84 -2.77
C ILE A 180 -4.43 -18.19 -3.03
N SER A 181 -3.36 -18.22 -3.80
CA SER A 181 -2.56 -19.44 -3.98
C SER A 181 -1.11 -19.13 -3.64
N SER A 182 -0.45 -20.08 -2.99
CA SER A 182 0.96 -19.98 -2.62
C SER A 182 1.66 -21.30 -2.90
N ASP A 183 2.91 -21.25 -3.32
CA ASP A 183 3.77 -22.42 -3.28
C ASP A 183 4.08 -22.81 -1.82
N LYS A 184 4.66 -23.98 -1.63
CA LYS A 184 4.94 -24.56 -0.30
C LYS A 184 5.81 -23.67 0.59
N ASP A 185 6.70 -22.89 -0.01
CA ASP A 185 7.69 -22.05 0.70
C ASP A 185 7.22 -20.59 0.79
N GLY A 186 6.04 -20.26 0.23
CA GLY A 186 5.50 -18.91 0.18
C GLY A 186 6.29 -17.96 -0.73
N ASN A 187 7.13 -18.50 -1.61
CA ASN A 187 7.94 -17.67 -2.52
C ASN A 187 7.08 -17.09 -3.64
N ALA A 188 6.20 -17.88 -4.23
CA ALA A 188 5.25 -17.43 -5.24
C ALA A 188 3.85 -17.32 -4.64
N ILE A 189 3.22 -16.14 -4.77
CA ILE A 189 1.85 -15.89 -4.31
C ILE A 189 1.05 -15.28 -5.45
N THR A 190 -0.16 -15.81 -5.65
CA THR A 190 -1.17 -15.19 -6.53
C THR A 190 -2.41 -14.84 -5.74
N VAL A 191 -3.00 -13.69 -6.04
CA VAL A 191 -4.24 -13.21 -5.43
C VAL A 191 -5.17 -12.78 -6.55
N SER A 192 -6.44 -13.15 -6.47
CA SER A 192 -7.50 -12.59 -7.28
C SER A 192 -8.76 -12.47 -6.44
N GLY A 193 -9.60 -11.48 -6.73
CA GLY A 193 -10.85 -11.34 -6.00
C GLY A 193 -11.69 -10.18 -6.45
N GLU A 194 -12.94 -10.20 -6.00
CA GLU A 194 -13.90 -9.15 -6.31
C GLU A 194 -14.89 -8.93 -5.16
N ALA A 195 -15.37 -7.69 -5.06
CA ALA A 195 -16.48 -7.29 -4.20
C ALA A 195 -17.36 -6.30 -4.99
N GLN A 196 -18.69 -6.55 -5.01
CA GLN A 196 -19.58 -5.77 -5.87
C GLN A 196 -19.91 -4.40 -5.30
N SER A 197 -20.19 -4.30 -3.98
CA SER A 197 -20.54 -3.02 -3.38
C SER A 197 -20.21 -2.98 -1.90
N ALA A 198 -19.83 -1.78 -1.45
CA ALA A 198 -19.76 -1.42 -0.05
C ALA A 198 -20.35 -0.01 0.13
N LEU A 199 -21.07 0.18 1.24
CA LEU A 199 -21.67 1.45 1.63
C LEU A 199 -21.52 1.63 3.13
N VAL A 200 -21.04 2.82 3.51
CA VAL A 200 -20.95 3.24 4.91
C VAL A 200 -21.63 4.59 5.05
N ASP A 201 -22.67 4.64 5.89
CA ASP A 201 -23.28 5.89 6.34
C ASP A 201 -22.80 6.17 7.75
N THR A 202 -22.33 7.37 8.00
CA THR A 202 -21.92 7.85 9.32
C THR A 202 -22.30 9.31 9.50
N VAL A 203 -22.12 9.84 10.70
CA VAL A 203 -22.37 11.24 11.02
C VAL A 203 -21.06 11.89 11.43
N ASN A 204 -20.70 13.03 10.82
CA ASN A 204 -19.52 13.77 11.19
C ASN A 204 -19.70 14.55 12.51
N GLU A 205 -18.64 15.19 12.99
CA GLU A 205 -18.66 16.01 14.21
C GLU A 205 -19.63 17.21 14.17
N TYR A 206 -20.08 17.62 12.97
CA TYR A 206 -21.06 18.68 12.75
C TYR A 206 -22.50 18.17 12.67
N GLY A 207 -22.72 16.86 12.88
CA GLY A 207 -24.05 16.23 12.78
C GLY A 207 -24.54 15.98 11.37
N GLN A 208 -23.70 16.16 10.34
CA GLN A 208 -24.07 15.93 8.95
C GLN A 208 -23.90 14.46 8.59
N LYS A 209 -24.86 13.92 7.86
CA LYS A 209 -24.79 12.55 7.33
C LYS A 209 -23.78 12.46 6.18
N ILE A 210 -22.75 11.62 6.35
CA ILE A 210 -21.77 11.30 5.32
C ILE A 210 -22.02 9.87 4.85
N GLN A 211 -22.07 9.69 3.53
CA GLN A 211 -22.18 8.40 2.89
C GLN A 211 -20.97 8.16 1.98
N LEU A 212 -20.26 7.07 2.21
CA LEU A 212 -19.22 6.55 1.32
C LEU A 212 -19.75 5.31 0.61
N SER A 213 -19.68 5.28 -0.72
CA SER A 213 -20.08 4.11 -1.53
C SER A 213 -18.98 3.71 -2.51
N LEU A 214 -18.81 2.39 -2.65
CA LEU A 214 -17.83 1.76 -3.51
C LEU A 214 -18.54 0.68 -4.34
N ASN A 215 -18.26 0.62 -5.66
CA ASN A 215 -18.85 -0.36 -6.55
C ASN A 215 -17.78 -1.07 -7.40
N ASN A 216 -17.93 -2.40 -7.52
CA ASN A 216 -17.15 -3.29 -8.39
C ASN A 216 -15.63 -3.16 -8.19
N LEU A 217 -15.18 -3.46 -6.97
CA LEU A 217 -13.76 -3.64 -6.68
C LEU A 217 -13.31 -5.00 -7.24
N LYS A 218 -12.24 -5.00 -8.05
CA LYS A 218 -11.54 -6.22 -8.47
C LYS A 218 -10.05 -6.07 -8.21
N THR A 219 -9.42 -7.17 -7.82
CA THR A 219 -7.97 -7.24 -7.64
C THR A 219 -7.41 -8.51 -8.24
N GLU A 220 -6.25 -8.38 -8.88
CA GLU A 220 -5.44 -9.49 -9.39
C GLU A 220 -3.97 -9.19 -9.10
N GLY A 221 -3.22 -10.20 -8.68
CA GLY A 221 -1.81 -10.03 -8.40
C GLY A 221 -1.06 -11.36 -8.47
N ALA A 222 0.19 -11.29 -8.87
CA ALA A 222 1.12 -12.40 -8.84
C ALA A 222 2.49 -11.88 -8.43
N THR A 223 3.04 -12.41 -7.35
CA THR A 223 4.32 -11.99 -6.81
C THR A 223 5.25 -13.17 -6.56
N GLN A 224 6.54 -12.92 -6.67
CA GLN A 224 7.60 -13.87 -6.37
C GLN A 224 8.63 -13.22 -5.46
N LEU A 225 9.15 -13.97 -4.50
CA LEU A 225 10.21 -13.52 -3.61
C LEU A 225 11.53 -13.51 -4.36
N ALA A 226 12.22 -12.38 -4.39
CA ALA A 226 13.55 -12.23 -4.96
C ALA A 226 14.64 -12.64 -3.96
N SER A 227 15.88 -12.79 -4.44
CA SER A 227 17.03 -13.23 -3.62
C SER A 227 17.36 -12.33 -2.43
N PHE A 228 17.00 -11.05 -2.51
CA PHE A 228 17.19 -10.04 -1.46
C PHE A 228 15.95 -9.89 -0.53
N ASN A 229 15.11 -10.92 -0.42
CA ASN A 229 13.91 -11.00 0.44
C ASN A 229 12.81 -9.95 0.15
N GLU A 230 12.79 -9.37 -1.04
CA GLU A 230 11.70 -8.48 -1.47
C GLU A 230 10.82 -9.17 -2.50
N ARG A 231 9.53 -8.82 -2.53
CA ARG A 231 8.59 -9.37 -3.49
C ARG A 231 8.53 -8.50 -4.74
N VAL A 232 8.68 -9.16 -5.89
CA VAL A 232 8.48 -8.56 -7.20
C VAL A 232 7.32 -9.25 -7.91
N GLY A 233 6.69 -8.57 -8.86
CA GLY A 233 5.58 -9.13 -9.63
C GLY A 233 4.63 -8.07 -10.13
N SER A 234 3.35 -8.44 -10.28
CA SER A 234 2.31 -7.54 -10.79
C SER A 234 1.11 -7.51 -9.85
N GLN A 235 0.47 -6.35 -9.78
CA GLN A 235 -0.80 -6.16 -9.09
C GLN A 235 -1.68 -5.22 -9.90
N LYS A 236 -2.93 -5.59 -10.08
CA LYS A 236 -3.96 -4.78 -10.72
C LYS A 236 -5.14 -4.62 -9.77
N VAL A 237 -5.60 -3.39 -9.60
CA VAL A 237 -6.80 -3.06 -8.84
C VAL A 237 -7.67 -2.19 -9.72
N THR A 238 -8.95 -2.55 -9.86
CA THR A 238 -9.94 -1.74 -10.57
C THR A 238 -11.12 -1.46 -9.67
N LEU A 239 -11.70 -0.28 -9.82
CA LEU A 239 -12.87 0.16 -9.10
C LEU A 239 -13.75 0.98 -10.04
N ASP A 240 -15.00 0.54 -10.25
CA ASP A 240 -15.87 1.23 -11.20
C ASP A 240 -16.33 2.58 -10.68
N LYS A 241 -16.74 2.67 -9.41
CA LYS A 241 -17.20 3.93 -8.81
C LYS A 241 -16.82 4.02 -7.33
N LEU A 242 -16.33 5.19 -6.94
CA LEU A 242 -16.22 5.64 -5.55
C LEU A 242 -16.99 6.96 -5.44
N ALA A 243 -17.95 7.04 -4.51
CA ALA A 243 -18.71 8.26 -4.30
C ALA A 243 -18.77 8.63 -2.82
N ILE A 244 -18.68 9.94 -2.56
CA ILE A 244 -18.85 10.57 -1.26
C ILE A 244 -20.07 11.49 -1.35
N SER A 245 -21.05 11.28 -0.48
CA SER A 245 -22.23 12.16 -0.37
C SER A 245 -22.30 12.77 1.03
N ILE A 246 -22.77 14.01 1.12
CA ILE A 246 -23.08 14.71 2.36
C ILE A 246 -24.53 15.15 2.29
N GLU A 247 -25.34 14.82 3.31
CA GLU A 247 -26.76 15.11 3.34
C GLU A 247 -27.50 14.62 2.06
N ASN A 248 -27.14 13.40 1.59
CA ASN A 248 -27.65 12.76 0.37
C ASN A 248 -27.32 13.51 -0.94
N LYS A 249 -26.40 14.48 -0.94
CA LYS A 249 -25.89 15.12 -2.15
C LYS A 249 -24.51 14.57 -2.50
N GLU A 250 -24.33 14.09 -3.72
CA GLU A 250 -23.00 13.64 -4.19
C GLU A 250 -22.03 14.84 -4.21
N MET A 251 -21.01 14.77 -3.35
CA MET A 251 -19.96 15.79 -3.22
C MET A 251 -18.78 15.48 -4.10
N ALA A 252 -18.39 14.22 -4.19
CA ALA A 252 -17.32 13.76 -5.05
C ALA A 252 -17.62 12.36 -5.60
N VAL A 253 -17.38 12.17 -6.90
CA VAL A 253 -17.51 10.87 -7.57
C VAL A 253 -16.29 10.65 -8.43
N ILE A 254 -15.64 9.50 -8.24
CA ILE A 254 -14.56 9.02 -9.10
C ILE A 254 -15.06 7.76 -9.81
N GLU A 255 -14.94 7.74 -11.14
CA GLU A 255 -15.36 6.61 -11.97
C GLU A 255 -14.17 6.02 -12.74
N GLY A 256 -14.17 4.70 -12.89
CA GLY A 256 -13.21 3.97 -13.71
C GLY A 256 -11.76 4.09 -13.20
N MET A 257 -11.56 3.88 -11.89
CA MET A 257 -10.22 3.82 -11.31
C MET A 257 -9.53 2.51 -11.73
N ASN A 258 -8.29 2.62 -12.19
CA ASN A 258 -7.45 1.47 -12.47
C ASN A 258 -6.02 1.76 -12.00
N LEU A 259 -5.49 0.88 -11.18
CA LEU A 259 -4.12 0.87 -10.71
C LEU A 259 -3.47 -0.42 -11.18
N ASN A 260 -2.37 -0.31 -11.89
CA ASN A 260 -1.59 -1.43 -12.39
C ASN A 260 -0.13 -1.23 -11.99
N GLY A 261 0.34 -2.03 -11.04
CA GLY A 261 1.72 -2.05 -10.57
C GLY A 261 2.47 -3.25 -11.15
N LYS A 262 3.69 -3.04 -11.57
CA LYS A 262 4.61 -4.11 -11.98
C LYS A 262 5.99 -3.82 -11.41
N SER A 263 6.63 -4.86 -10.87
CA SER A 263 8.03 -4.82 -10.50
C SER A 263 8.72 -6.10 -10.97
N GLU A 264 9.98 -6.00 -11.36
CA GLU A 264 10.76 -7.13 -11.83
C GLU A 264 12.24 -6.96 -11.44
N VAL A 265 12.90 -8.09 -11.19
CA VAL A 265 14.35 -8.10 -11.03
C VAL A 265 14.97 -7.89 -12.40
N ALA A 266 15.91 -6.96 -12.51
CA ALA A 266 16.62 -6.70 -13.74
C ALA A 266 17.56 -7.86 -14.10
N LYS A 267 18.12 -7.84 -15.30
CA LYS A 267 19.00 -8.91 -15.82
C LYS A 267 20.30 -9.11 -15.02
N ASP A 268 20.70 -8.11 -14.24
CA ASP A 268 21.86 -8.16 -13.34
C ASP A 268 21.61 -8.96 -12.06
N ASN A 269 20.36 -9.39 -11.80
CA ASN A 269 19.90 -10.04 -10.57
C ASN A 269 20.16 -9.26 -9.28
N LYS A 270 20.39 -7.95 -9.37
CA LYS A 270 20.70 -7.07 -8.24
C LYS A 270 19.73 -5.91 -8.12
N THR A 271 19.27 -5.39 -9.25
CA THR A 271 18.40 -4.23 -9.28
C THR A 271 16.95 -4.60 -9.57
N ILE A 272 16.02 -3.75 -9.09
CA ILE A 272 14.59 -3.83 -9.33
C ILE A 272 14.19 -2.69 -10.25
N ASN A 273 13.34 -2.99 -11.24
CA ASN A 273 12.61 -2.01 -12.01
C ASN A 273 11.14 -2.10 -11.64
N SER A 274 10.52 -0.95 -11.38
CA SER A 274 9.10 -0.85 -11.03
C SER A 274 8.39 0.12 -11.95
N GLN A 275 7.12 -0.17 -12.26
CA GLN A 275 6.21 0.70 -12.98
C GLN A 275 4.86 0.70 -12.28
N LEU A 276 4.27 1.89 -12.16
CA LEU A 276 2.93 2.11 -11.67
C LEU A 276 2.16 2.92 -12.72
N ASP A 277 1.06 2.36 -13.21
CA ASP A 277 0.09 3.05 -14.05
C ASP A 277 -1.19 3.25 -13.23
N TYR A 278 -1.61 4.50 -13.10
CA TYR A 278 -2.84 4.88 -12.41
C TYR A 278 -3.70 5.73 -13.33
N THR A 279 -4.98 5.34 -13.48
CA THR A 279 -5.94 6.08 -14.29
C THR A 279 -7.25 6.27 -13.56
N ILE A 280 -7.89 7.41 -13.81
CA ILE A 280 -9.29 7.68 -13.48
C ILE A 280 -9.99 8.17 -14.74
N GLN A 281 -11.15 7.61 -15.04
CA GLN A 281 -11.90 7.97 -16.26
C GLN A 281 -12.70 9.25 -16.09
N SER A 282 -13.20 9.53 -14.88
CA SER A 282 -13.95 10.74 -14.57
C SER A 282 -13.81 11.08 -13.10
N LEU A 283 -13.62 12.37 -12.82
CA LEU A 283 -13.78 12.99 -11.51
C LEU A 283 -14.90 14.03 -11.61
N LYS A 284 -15.92 13.88 -10.78
CA LYS A 284 -17.01 14.86 -10.62
C LYS A 284 -16.99 15.41 -9.20
N ILE A 285 -17.13 16.72 -9.04
CA ILE A 285 -17.31 17.39 -7.75
C ILE A 285 -18.60 18.19 -7.83
N GLN A 286 -19.55 17.91 -6.93
CA GLN A 286 -20.89 18.55 -6.92
C GLN A 286 -21.55 18.58 -8.33
N ASN A 287 -21.48 17.45 -9.03
CA ASN A 287 -21.96 17.27 -10.41
C ASN A 287 -21.19 18.07 -11.49
N GLN A 288 -20.11 18.81 -11.16
CA GLN A 288 -19.24 19.41 -12.16
C GLN A 288 -18.20 18.39 -12.63
N GLU A 289 -18.09 18.20 -13.94
CA GLU A 289 -17.10 17.30 -14.55
C GLU A 289 -15.72 17.98 -14.52
N MET A 290 -14.81 17.43 -13.72
CA MET A 290 -13.45 17.95 -13.57
C MET A 290 -12.48 17.35 -14.58
N GLY A 291 -12.81 16.19 -15.17
CA GLY A 291 -11.99 15.51 -16.16
C GLY A 291 -11.52 14.12 -15.77
N SER A 292 -10.55 13.63 -16.52
CA SER A 292 -9.89 12.33 -16.35
C SER A 292 -8.39 12.49 -16.08
N GLY A 293 -7.79 11.53 -15.36
CA GLY A 293 -6.39 11.57 -14.98
C GLY A 293 -5.63 10.31 -15.40
N ASN A 294 -4.35 10.48 -15.72
CA ASN A 294 -3.44 9.39 -16.00
C ASN A 294 -2.05 9.68 -15.41
N LEU A 295 -1.46 8.69 -14.75
CA LEU A 295 -0.08 8.73 -14.25
C LEU A 295 0.62 7.44 -14.66
N THR A 296 1.76 7.56 -15.33
CA THR A 296 2.74 6.48 -15.48
C THR A 296 4.01 6.89 -14.75
N LEU A 297 4.32 6.17 -13.67
CA LEU A 297 5.54 6.32 -12.87
C LEU A 297 6.42 5.09 -13.08
N LYS A 298 7.67 5.30 -13.43
CA LYS A 298 8.69 4.24 -13.51
C LYS A 298 9.85 4.58 -12.58
N ILE A 299 10.32 3.57 -11.85
CA ILE A 299 11.52 3.69 -11.03
C ILE A 299 12.42 2.51 -11.43
N GLY A 300 13.55 2.83 -12.05
CA GLY A 300 14.55 1.85 -12.47
C GLY A 300 15.78 1.89 -11.59
N GLN A 301 16.60 0.83 -11.68
CA GLN A 301 17.91 0.71 -11.04
C GLN A 301 17.86 0.80 -9.50
N ILE A 302 16.78 0.34 -8.86
CA ILE A 302 16.71 0.24 -7.40
C ILE A 302 17.58 -0.94 -6.97
N ASP A 303 18.65 -0.70 -6.20
CA ASP A 303 19.43 -1.79 -5.59
C ASP A 303 18.55 -2.59 -4.62
N GLY A 304 18.39 -3.90 -4.85
CA GLY A 304 17.44 -4.74 -4.11
C GLY A 304 17.80 -4.90 -2.64
N GLU A 305 19.09 -5.04 -2.32
CA GLU A 305 19.55 -5.12 -0.92
C GLU A 305 19.36 -3.78 -0.18
N ALA A 306 19.64 -2.67 -0.86
CA ALA A 306 19.43 -1.34 -0.29
C ALA A 306 17.93 -1.03 -0.11
N TRP A 307 17.09 -1.47 -1.02
CA TRP A 307 15.63 -1.41 -0.87
C TRP A 307 15.16 -2.20 0.35
N HIS A 308 15.68 -3.41 0.54
CA HIS A 308 15.35 -4.24 1.70
C HIS A 308 15.76 -3.54 3.01
N GLN A 309 16.97 -2.99 3.08
CA GLN A 309 17.44 -2.23 4.25
C GLN A 309 16.58 -0.98 4.51
N PHE A 310 16.24 -0.24 3.44
CA PHE A 310 15.33 0.91 3.51
C PHE A 310 13.96 0.49 4.07
N SER A 311 13.34 -0.55 3.51
CA SER A 311 12.04 -1.04 3.94
C SER A 311 12.05 -1.43 5.42
N GLN A 312 13.07 -2.16 5.86
CA GLN A 312 13.23 -2.54 7.27
C GLN A 312 13.37 -1.32 8.18
N GLN A 313 14.24 -0.37 7.84
CA GLN A 313 14.47 0.82 8.65
C GLN A 313 13.23 1.72 8.71
N TYR A 314 12.61 2.00 7.57
CA TYR A 314 11.42 2.84 7.48
C TYR A 314 10.23 2.22 8.22
N ASN A 315 9.97 0.92 8.02
CA ASN A 315 8.90 0.20 8.71
C ASN A 315 9.11 0.17 10.22
N ALA A 316 10.34 -0.06 10.69
CA ALA A 316 10.65 -0.05 12.12
C ALA A 316 10.40 1.34 12.75
N GLN A 317 10.77 2.42 12.05
CA GLN A 317 10.57 3.79 12.54
C GLN A 317 9.07 4.16 12.53
N THR A 318 8.34 3.88 11.46
CA THR A 318 6.88 4.17 11.38
C THR A 318 6.09 3.34 12.39
N GLN A 319 6.46 2.08 12.62
CA GLN A 319 5.87 1.26 13.66
C GLN A 319 6.11 1.84 15.07
N ALA A 320 7.32 2.36 15.34
CA ALA A 320 7.60 3.05 16.59
C ALA A 320 6.77 4.34 16.76
N LEU A 321 6.44 5.04 15.67
CA LEU A 321 5.52 6.19 15.71
C LEU A 321 4.08 5.76 16.05
N MET A 322 3.58 4.68 15.46
CA MET A 322 2.25 4.13 15.78
C MET A 322 2.12 3.71 17.25
N ALA A 323 3.24 3.40 17.91
CA ALA A 323 3.29 3.07 19.32
C ALA A 323 3.13 4.30 20.25
N GLN A 324 3.19 5.53 19.72
CA GLN A 324 3.12 6.77 20.47
C GLN A 324 1.70 7.36 20.41
N PRO A 325 0.91 7.30 21.52
CA PRO A 325 -0.48 7.77 21.50
C PRO A 325 -0.66 9.24 21.10
N ASP A 326 0.31 10.08 21.47
CA ASP A 326 0.25 11.52 21.18
C ASP A 326 0.49 11.79 19.68
N VAL A 327 1.36 11.03 19.04
CA VAL A 327 1.59 11.10 17.59
C VAL A 327 0.36 10.60 16.82
N MET A 328 -0.27 9.52 17.29
CA MET A 328 -1.47 8.96 16.62
C MET A 328 -2.71 9.83 16.74
N LYS A 329 -2.78 10.72 17.75
CA LYS A 329 -3.86 11.70 17.90
C LYS A 329 -3.70 12.95 17.03
N ASP A 330 -2.49 13.19 16.51
CA ASP A 330 -2.15 14.34 15.69
C ASP A 330 -1.68 13.89 14.31
N PRO A 331 -2.58 13.88 13.29
CA PRO A 331 -2.23 13.46 11.93
C PRO A 331 -1.11 14.29 11.29
N ALA A 332 -1.00 15.58 11.63
CA ALA A 332 0.05 16.45 11.09
C ALA A 332 1.42 16.06 11.67
N LEU A 333 1.48 15.82 12.98
CA LEU A 333 2.69 15.34 13.66
C LEU A 333 3.12 13.96 13.16
N TYR A 334 2.15 13.05 12.93
CA TYR A 334 2.45 11.74 12.35
C TYR A 334 3.06 11.88 10.95
N GLN A 335 2.47 12.69 10.07
CA GLN A 335 2.98 12.95 8.73
C GLN A 335 4.38 13.56 8.75
N GLN A 336 4.64 14.54 9.60
CA GLN A 336 5.96 15.13 9.76
C GLN A 336 7.00 14.07 10.16
N LYS A 337 6.74 13.29 11.21
CA LYS A 337 7.67 12.26 11.70
C LYS A 337 7.87 11.10 10.71
N ALA A 338 6.82 10.72 9.98
CA ALA A 338 6.94 9.72 8.92
C ALA A 338 7.78 10.24 7.74
N ALA A 339 7.68 11.52 7.40
CA ALA A 339 8.54 12.16 6.41
C ALA A 339 10.01 12.22 6.90
N GLU A 340 10.25 12.58 8.15
CA GLU A 340 11.60 12.53 8.77
C GLU A 340 12.18 11.10 8.70
N ALA A 341 11.39 10.08 9.02
CA ALA A 341 11.79 8.67 8.91
C ALA A 341 12.16 8.29 7.48
N PHE A 342 11.38 8.74 6.49
CA PHE A 342 11.66 8.53 5.08
C PHE A 342 12.98 9.20 4.67
N PHE A 343 13.17 10.48 4.96
CA PHE A 343 14.38 11.21 4.60
C PHE A 343 15.63 10.66 5.28
N ASN A 344 15.53 10.16 6.51
CA ASN A 344 16.64 9.51 7.22
C ASN A 344 17.07 8.19 6.55
N ALA A 345 16.13 7.44 5.97
CA ALA A 345 16.40 6.19 5.27
C ALA A 345 16.69 6.39 3.76
N PHE A 346 16.30 7.53 3.17
CA PHE A 346 16.40 7.83 1.74
C PHE A 346 17.81 7.62 1.14
N PRO A 347 18.93 7.98 1.83
CA PRO A 347 20.27 7.75 1.28
C PRO A 347 20.55 6.30 0.89
N LEU A 348 19.89 5.31 1.52
CA LEU A 348 20.01 3.91 1.15
C LEU A 348 19.50 3.66 -0.29
N LEU A 349 18.43 4.35 -0.69
CA LEU A 349 17.85 4.20 -2.02
C LEU A 349 18.76 4.73 -3.13
N LEU A 350 19.68 5.65 -2.81
CA LEU A 350 20.59 6.24 -3.78
C LEU A 350 21.71 5.28 -4.22
N LYS A 351 21.92 4.17 -3.50
CA LYS A 351 23.01 3.21 -3.78
C LYS A 351 22.97 2.66 -5.20
N GLY A 352 21.78 2.40 -5.76
CA GLY A 352 21.60 1.90 -7.11
C GLY A 352 21.62 2.99 -8.20
N GLU A 353 21.78 4.25 -7.84
CA GLU A 353 21.61 5.40 -8.75
C GLU A 353 20.24 5.36 -9.47
N PRO A 354 19.13 5.35 -8.72
CA PRO A 354 17.82 5.11 -9.31
C PRO A 354 17.42 6.18 -10.31
N VAL A 355 16.64 5.75 -11.30
CA VAL A 355 16.05 6.61 -12.33
C VAL A 355 14.55 6.68 -12.11
N ILE A 356 14.02 7.86 -11.87
CA ILE A 356 12.58 8.12 -11.69
C ILE A 356 12.06 8.77 -12.97
N THR A 357 11.05 8.17 -13.59
CA THR A 357 10.42 8.70 -14.79
C THR A 357 8.91 8.80 -14.59
N ILE A 358 8.35 9.99 -14.80
CA ILE A 358 6.92 10.24 -14.94
C ILE A 358 6.67 10.50 -16.43
N ALA A 359 5.88 9.66 -17.09
CA ALA A 359 5.66 9.79 -18.53
C ALA A 359 4.32 9.12 -18.95
N PRO A 360 3.22 9.86 -18.93
CA PRO A 360 3.01 11.19 -18.36
C PRO A 360 2.38 11.17 -16.96
N LEU A 361 2.35 12.33 -16.28
CA LEU A 361 1.25 12.72 -15.39
C LEU A 361 0.36 13.65 -16.20
N SER A 362 -0.85 13.25 -16.50
CA SER A 362 -1.75 14.06 -17.32
C SER A 362 -3.14 14.20 -16.71
N TRP A 363 -3.78 15.33 -17.06
CA TRP A 363 -5.17 15.61 -16.74
C TRP A 363 -5.88 16.12 -17.98
N LYS A 364 -7.02 15.55 -18.31
CA LYS A 364 -7.77 15.84 -19.54
C LYS A 364 -9.20 16.25 -19.22
N ASN A 365 -9.68 17.29 -19.88
CA ASN A 365 -11.09 17.67 -19.91
C ASN A 365 -11.58 17.83 -21.37
N SER A 366 -12.79 18.37 -21.58
CA SER A 366 -13.38 18.57 -22.91
C SER A 366 -12.61 19.55 -23.81
N LYS A 367 -11.67 20.33 -23.26
CA LYS A 367 -10.94 21.41 -23.96
C LYS A 367 -9.46 21.11 -24.19
N GLY A 368 -8.95 20.04 -23.67
CA GLY A 368 -7.57 19.65 -23.88
C GLY A 368 -7.01 18.74 -22.79
N GLU A 369 -5.70 18.50 -22.86
CA GLU A 369 -4.96 17.69 -21.92
C GLU A 369 -3.69 18.41 -21.48
N THR A 370 -3.51 18.58 -20.17
CA THR A 370 -2.23 18.98 -19.57
C THR A 370 -1.37 17.75 -19.38
N ALA A 371 -0.08 17.87 -19.57
CA ALA A 371 0.86 16.77 -19.36
C ALA A 371 2.18 17.26 -18.76
N LEU A 372 2.63 16.54 -17.73
CA LEU A 372 3.97 16.64 -17.17
C LEU A 372 4.73 15.35 -17.52
N ASN A 373 5.88 15.49 -18.15
CA ASN A 373 6.87 14.45 -18.31
C ASN A 373 8.11 14.84 -17.51
N LEU A 374 8.70 13.90 -16.78
CA LEU A 374 9.86 14.11 -15.93
C LEU A 374 10.75 12.88 -15.96
N SER A 375 12.06 13.09 -16.09
CA SER A 375 13.08 12.06 -15.90
C SER A 375 14.14 12.60 -14.94
N LEU A 376 14.29 11.93 -13.79
CA LEU A 376 15.23 12.29 -12.74
C LEU A 376 16.23 11.14 -12.57
N PHE A 377 17.50 11.43 -12.78
CA PHE A 377 18.62 10.51 -12.56
C PHE A 377 19.32 10.91 -11.27
N LEU A 378 19.38 10.00 -10.32
CA LEU A 378 20.00 10.22 -9.03
C LEU A 378 21.46 9.73 -9.03
N LYS A 379 22.26 10.25 -8.09
CA LYS A 379 23.65 9.83 -7.83
C LYS A 379 23.70 9.04 -6.53
N ASN A 380 24.70 8.17 -6.41
CA ASN A 380 25.10 7.60 -5.12
C ASN A 380 26.19 8.49 -4.49
N PRO A 381 25.87 9.36 -3.54
CA PRO A 381 26.86 10.27 -2.93
C PRO A 381 27.94 9.51 -2.12
N ALA A 382 27.68 8.27 -1.71
CA ALA A 382 28.66 7.43 -1.02
C ALA A 382 29.70 6.80 -1.96
N ALA A 383 29.49 6.83 -3.27
CA ALA A 383 30.46 6.37 -4.26
C ALA A 383 31.58 7.39 -4.51
N ASP A 384 31.37 8.65 -4.13
CA ASP A 384 32.36 9.71 -4.27
C ASP A 384 33.31 9.66 -3.04
N THR A 385 34.54 9.21 -3.25
CA THR A 385 35.55 9.04 -2.20
C THR A 385 36.18 10.36 -1.76
N ALA A 386 35.87 11.47 -2.43
CA ALA A 386 36.28 12.79 -1.98
C ALA A 386 35.49 13.19 -0.72
N VAL A 387 36.19 13.39 0.38
CA VAL A 387 35.60 13.92 1.62
C VAL A 387 35.15 15.36 1.35
N SER A 388 33.93 15.50 0.84
CA SER A 388 33.30 16.81 0.71
C SER A 388 32.67 17.22 2.03
N ALA A 389 32.82 18.50 2.38
CA ALA A 389 32.10 19.08 3.51
C ALA A 389 30.58 18.84 3.35
N PRO A 390 29.81 18.74 4.46
CA PRO A 390 28.36 18.66 4.36
C PRO A 390 27.80 19.82 3.50
N PRO A 391 26.79 19.56 2.64
CA PRO A 391 26.18 20.61 1.84
C PRO A 391 25.56 21.67 2.74
N GLN A 392 25.85 22.94 2.45
CA GLN A 392 25.37 24.11 3.21
C GLN A 392 24.21 24.81 2.50
N THR A 393 24.02 24.52 1.21
CA THR A 393 22.95 25.11 0.39
C THR A 393 22.12 24.04 -0.30
N LEU A 394 20.88 24.37 -0.63
CA LEU A 394 20.00 23.49 -1.40
C LEU A 394 20.62 23.12 -2.77
N ALA A 395 21.32 24.06 -3.41
CA ALA A 395 22.01 23.80 -4.67
C ALA A 395 23.10 22.74 -4.53
N GLN A 396 23.90 22.80 -3.44
CA GLN A 396 24.92 21.78 -3.14
C GLN A 396 24.28 20.42 -2.86
N GLU A 397 23.14 20.38 -2.13
CA GLU A 397 22.42 19.14 -1.87
C GLU A 397 21.87 18.53 -3.17
N VAL A 398 21.29 19.35 -4.06
CA VAL A 398 20.84 18.91 -5.39
C VAL A 398 22.01 18.37 -6.21
N ASP A 399 23.13 19.10 -6.28
CA ASP A 399 24.31 18.67 -7.07
C ASP A 399 24.95 17.38 -6.52
N LYS A 400 24.89 17.17 -5.22
CA LYS A 400 25.36 15.96 -4.56
C LYS A 400 24.52 14.72 -4.91
N ASN A 401 23.20 14.86 -4.97
CA ASN A 401 22.28 13.72 -5.07
C ASN A 401 21.66 13.54 -6.48
N VAL A 402 21.68 14.58 -7.32
CA VAL A 402 21.05 14.57 -8.65
C VAL A 402 22.11 14.58 -9.73
N LYS A 403 22.06 13.59 -10.64
CA LYS A 403 22.91 13.50 -11.82
C LYS A 403 22.38 14.37 -12.96
N SER A 404 21.10 14.22 -13.24
CA SER A 404 20.40 15.05 -14.24
C SER A 404 18.89 15.02 -14.00
N LEU A 405 18.22 16.07 -14.46
CA LEU A 405 16.78 16.19 -14.51
C LEU A 405 16.40 16.70 -15.91
N ASP A 406 15.36 16.09 -16.49
CA ASP A 406 14.66 16.60 -17.66
C ASP A 406 13.16 16.64 -17.33
N SER A 407 12.53 17.79 -17.49
CA SER A 407 11.11 17.97 -17.20
C SER A 407 10.46 18.87 -18.23
N LYS A 408 9.28 18.47 -18.69
CA LYS A 408 8.46 19.25 -19.62
C LYS A 408 7.01 19.24 -19.17
N LEU A 409 6.46 20.43 -18.93
CA LEU A 409 5.06 20.66 -18.62
C LEU A 409 4.40 21.39 -19.79
N THR A 410 3.20 20.95 -20.16
CA THR A 410 2.35 21.61 -21.16
C THR A 410 0.93 21.75 -20.64
N ILE A 411 0.34 22.95 -20.71
CA ILE A 411 -1.00 23.28 -20.25
C ILE A 411 -1.72 24.08 -21.34
N PRO A 412 -2.62 23.48 -22.13
CA PRO A 412 -3.47 24.24 -23.04
C PRO A 412 -4.33 25.23 -22.27
N MET A 413 -4.33 26.51 -22.67
CA MET A 413 -5.04 27.57 -21.94
C MET A 413 -6.54 27.30 -21.87
N ASP A 414 -7.14 26.81 -22.98
CA ASP A 414 -8.58 26.51 -23.00
C ASP A 414 -8.94 25.39 -22.01
N MET A 415 -8.05 24.40 -21.85
CA MET A 415 -8.19 23.34 -20.84
C MET A 415 -8.13 23.91 -19.42
N ALA A 416 -7.16 24.78 -19.14
CA ALA A 416 -7.01 25.44 -17.85
C ALA A 416 -8.22 26.34 -17.52
N VAL A 417 -8.71 27.12 -18.52
CA VAL A 417 -9.91 27.96 -18.37
C VAL A 417 -11.13 27.11 -18.06
N GLU A 418 -11.34 26.01 -18.77
CA GLU A 418 -12.46 25.10 -18.49
C GLU A 418 -12.38 24.51 -17.08
N PHE A 419 -11.19 24.03 -16.66
CA PHE A 419 -11.01 23.51 -15.31
C PHE A 419 -11.34 24.56 -14.24
N MET A 420 -10.79 25.78 -14.37
CA MET A 420 -11.05 26.89 -13.45
C MET A 420 -12.51 27.37 -13.50
N THR A 421 -13.17 27.25 -14.66
CA THR A 421 -14.62 27.52 -14.78
C THR A 421 -15.44 26.55 -13.94
N GLN A 422 -15.11 25.24 -13.97
CA GLN A 422 -15.78 24.27 -13.13
C GLN A 422 -15.52 24.54 -11.62
N VAL A 423 -14.29 24.94 -11.25
CA VAL A 423 -13.97 25.35 -9.87
C VAL A 423 -14.79 26.55 -9.45
N ALA A 424 -14.86 27.62 -10.25
CA ALA A 424 -15.68 28.80 -9.93
C ALA A 424 -17.17 28.48 -9.77
N LYS A 425 -17.70 27.54 -10.55
CA LYS A 425 -19.08 27.05 -10.38
C LYS A 425 -19.30 26.35 -9.05
N LEU A 426 -18.31 25.64 -8.53
CA LEU A 426 -18.36 25.06 -7.18
C LEU A 426 -18.44 26.14 -6.10
N GLU A 427 -17.86 27.32 -6.35
CA GLU A 427 -17.95 28.50 -5.48
C GLU A 427 -19.28 29.25 -5.62
N GLY A 428 -20.16 28.82 -6.54
CA GLY A 428 -21.50 29.37 -6.73
C GLY A 428 -21.64 30.39 -7.87
N TYR A 429 -20.60 30.66 -8.66
CA TYR A 429 -20.70 31.55 -9.81
C TYR A 429 -21.53 30.95 -10.94
N GLN A 430 -22.29 31.79 -11.65
CA GLN A 430 -23.03 31.36 -12.86
C GLN A 430 -22.07 31.11 -14.04
N GLN A 431 -22.49 30.29 -15.00
CA GLN A 431 -21.64 29.80 -16.10
C GLN A 431 -20.81 30.91 -16.81
N ASP A 432 -21.46 32.01 -17.19
CA ASP A 432 -20.81 33.08 -17.95
C ASP A 432 -19.82 33.91 -17.09
N GLU A 433 -20.19 34.11 -15.82
CA GLU A 433 -19.34 34.79 -14.83
C GLU A 433 -18.14 33.95 -14.46
N ALA A 434 -18.37 32.64 -14.19
CA ALA A 434 -17.34 31.67 -13.91
C ALA A 434 -16.31 31.57 -15.06
N ALA A 435 -16.78 31.50 -16.32
CA ALA A 435 -15.91 31.42 -17.48
C ALA A 435 -15.07 32.72 -17.67
N LYS A 436 -15.68 33.88 -17.42
CA LYS A 436 -14.95 35.16 -17.49
C LYS A 436 -13.88 35.28 -16.41
N LEU A 437 -14.21 34.93 -15.16
CA LEU A 437 -13.30 34.90 -14.01
C LEU A 437 -12.14 33.94 -14.29
N ALA A 438 -12.43 32.69 -14.68
CA ALA A 438 -11.45 31.67 -15.01
C ALA A 438 -10.49 32.14 -16.12
N SER A 439 -11.03 32.75 -17.20
CA SER A 439 -10.21 33.28 -18.28
C SER A 439 -9.25 34.40 -17.83
N GLN A 440 -9.72 35.28 -16.93
CA GLN A 440 -8.87 36.35 -16.36
C GLN A 440 -7.78 35.76 -15.47
N GLN A 441 -8.11 34.81 -14.60
CA GLN A 441 -7.16 34.16 -13.71
C GLN A 441 -6.08 33.40 -14.50
N VAL A 442 -6.47 32.56 -15.46
CA VAL A 442 -5.51 31.78 -16.27
C VAL A 442 -4.58 32.72 -17.09
N LYS A 443 -5.11 33.78 -17.70
CA LYS A 443 -4.31 34.77 -18.40
C LYS A 443 -3.35 35.51 -17.47
N GLY A 444 -3.81 35.85 -16.25
CA GLY A 444 -2.97 36.49 -15.24
C GLY A 444 -1.82 35.58 -14.80
N LEU A 445 -2.11 34.30 -14.50
CA LEU A 445 -1.09 33.31 -14.14
C LEU A 445 -0.08 33.08 -15.28
N ALA A 446 -0.55 32.95 -16.52
CA ALA A 446 0.32 32.82 -17.69
C ALA A 446 1.25 34.02 -17.85
N ALA A 447 0.72 35.28 -17.73
CA ALA A 447 1.51 36.51 -17.81
C ALA A 447 2.54 36.60 -16.66
N MET A 448 2.16 36.24 -15.43
CA MET A 448 3.09 36.17 -14.29
C MET A 448 4.21 35.15 -14.55
N GLY A 449 3.87 33.95 -15.02
CA GLY A 449 4.85 32.91 -15.33
C GLY A 449 5.85 33.36 -16.40
N GLN A 450 5.38 34.08 -17.44
CA GLN A 450 6.24 34.67 -18.44
C GLN A 450 7.13 35.81 -17.88
N MET A 451 6.57 36.68 -17.03
CA MET A 451 7.32 37.79 -16.40
C MET A 451 8.50 37.27 -15.56
N PHE A 452 8.28 36.15 -14.83
CA PHE A 452 9.33 35.47 -14.05
C PHE A 452 10.17 34.50 -14.89
N ARG A 453 9.94 34.40 -16.22
CA ARG A 453 10.62 33.46 -17.13
C ARG A 453 10.45 31.98 -16.78
N ILE A 454 9.50 31.67 -15.92
CA ILE A 454 9.21 30.27 -15.50
C ILE A 454 8.43 29.51 -16.57
N THR A 455 7.56 30.22 -17.33
CA THR A 455 6.76 29.62 -18.39
C THR A 455 6.92 30.35 -19.71
N THR A 456 6.65 29.62 -20.81
CA THR A 456 6.45 30.17 -22.16
C THR A 456 4.97 30.13 -22.52
N LEU A 457 4.54 30.97 -23.48
CA LEU A 457 3.20 30.90 -24.05
C LEU A 457 3.32 30.85 -25.57
N GLU A 458 3.04 29.68 -26.13
CA GLU A 458 3.10 29.43 -27.57
C GLU A 458 1.85 28.68 -28.01
N ASN A 459 1.23 29.08 -29.13
CA ASN A 459 0.06 28.44 -29.71
C ASN A 459 -1.07 28.16 -28.67
N ASN A 460 -1.38 29.14 -27.83
CA ASN A 460 -2.39 29.04 -26.75
C ASN A 460 -2.06 27.95 -25.71
N THR A 461 -0.78 27.63 -25.54
CA THR A 461 -0.30 26.61 -24.58
C THR A 461 0.76 27.21 -23.68
N ILE A 462 0.56 27.09 -22.36
CA ILE A 462 1.56 27.41 -21.35
C ILE A 462 2.51 26.22 -21.28
N GLY A 463 3.81 26.48 -21.46
CA GLY A 463 4.87 25.48 -21.42
C GLY A 463 5.94 25.82 -20.40
N THR A 464 6.57 24.80 -19.85
CA THR A 464 7.81 24.90 -19.08
C THR A 464 8.71 23.73 -19.45
N SER A 465 9.95 24.01 -19.74
CA SER A 465 11.00 23.01 -19.96
C SER A 465 12.15 23.29 -19.00
N LEU A 466 12.48 22.32 -18.17
CA LEU A 466 13.55 22.42 -17.18
C LEU A 466 14.51 21.25 -17.36
N GLN A 467 15.77 21.56 -17.61
CA GLN A 467 16.86 20.59 -17.67
C GLN A 467 17.94 20.97 -16.65
N TYR A 468 18.47 19.97 -15.97
CA TYR A 468 19.59 20.13 -15.06
C TYR A 468 20.65 19.07 -15.33
N ALA A 469 21.90 19.46 -15.38
CA ALA A 469 23.05 18.57 -15.38
C ALA A 469 24.32 19.33 -14.96
N ASN A 470 25.17 18.69 -14.14
CA ASN A 470 26.50 19.20 -13.77
C ASN A 470 26.49 20.67 -13.25
N GLY A 471 25.60 20.99 -12.31
CA GLY A 471 25.51 22.32 -11.71
C GLY A 471 24.90 23.41 -12.61
N GLN A 472 24.42 23.04 -13.82
CA GLN A 472 23.82 23.96 -14.79
C GLN A 472 22.33 23.64 -14.99
N VAL A 473 21.52 24.66 -14.99
CA VAL A 473 20.09 24.60 -15.29
C VAL A 473 19.83 25.25 -16.66
N THR A 474 18.98 24.61 -17.46
CA THR A 474 18.39 25.19 -18.64
C THR A 474 16.89 25.31 -18.44
N LEU A 475 16.38 26.52 -18.24
CA LEU A 475 14.96 26.81 -18.08
C LEU A 475 14.43 27.47 -19.35
N ASN A 476 13.49 26.82 -20.04
CA ASN A 476 12.90 27.32 -21.30
C ASN A 476 13.93 27.73 -22.36
N GLY A 477 15.06 27.02 -22.43
CA GLY A 477 16.17 27.29 -23.36
C GLY A 477 17.23 28.28 -22.83
N GLU A 478 16.99 28.96 -21.71
CA GLU A 478 17.95 29.87 -21.08
C GLU A 478 18.82 29.11 -20.06
N LYS A 479 20.14 29.21 -20.19
CA LYS A 479 21.11 28.54 -19.30
C LYS A 479 21.51 29.43 -18.15
N MET A 480 21.54 28.87 -16.94
CA MET A 480 21.98 29.56 -15.72
C MET A 480 22.64 28.59 -14.75
N PRO A 481 23.48 29.06 -13.82
CA PRO A 481 23.96 28.23 -12.70
C PRO A 481 22.82 27.76 -11.78
N LEU A 482 22.98 26.61 -11.14
CA LEU A 482 21.98 26.07 -10.21
C LEU A 482 21.68 27.01 -9.04
N ASP A 483 22.72 27.69 -8.49
CA ASP A 483 22.54 28.66 -7.40
C ASP A 483 21.65 29.85 -7.80
N GLU A 484 21.79 30.35 -9.01
CA GLU A 484 20.95 31.41 -9.55
C GLU A 484 19.51 30.95 -9.72
N PHE A 485 19.30 29.73 -10.26
CA PHE A 485 17.98 29.10 -10.39
C PHE A 485 17.29 28.92 -9.04
N VAL A 486 17.98 28.38 -8.03
CA VAL A 486 17.44 28.22 -6.69
C VAL A 486 17.09 29.55 -6.04
N GLY A 487 17.94 30.59 -6.28
CA GLY A 487 17.72 31.94 -5.78
C GLY A 487 16.45 32.61 -6.34
N MET A 488 16.01 32.26 -7.56
CA MET A 488 14.78 32.80 -8.16
C MET A 488 13.52 32.47 -7.34
N PHE A 489 13.52 31.37 -6.59
CA PHE A 489 12.38 30.92 -5.78
C PHE A 489 12.43 31.37 -4.32
N GLY A 490 13.46 32.11 -3.91
CA GLY A 490 13.59 32.60 -2.54
C GLY A 490 13.61 31.50 -1.48
N LEU A 491 14.05 30.30 -1.86
CA LEU A 491 14.09 29.17 -0.93
C LEU A 491 15.14 29.43 0.16
N PRO A 492 14.80 29.29 1.45
CA PRO A 492 15.74 29.54 2.55
C PRO A 492 16.93 28.60 2.45
N SER A 493 18.11 29.12 2.83
CA SER A 493 19.27 28.27 3.11
C SER A 493 18.87 27.22 4.14
N MET A 494 19.37 25.99 4.03
CA MET A 494 19.12 24.96 5.03
C MET A 494 19.42 25.51 6.42
N PRO A 495 18.57 25.25 7.46
CA PRO A 495 18.90 25.61 8.82
C PRO A 495 20.23 24.92 9.16
N GLN A 496 21.24 25.71 9.51
CA GLN A 496 22.47 25.19 10.09
C GLN A 496 22.06 24.38 11.34
N GLN A 497 22.47 23.11 11.41
CA GLN A 497 22.53 22.43 12.69
C GLN A 497 23.42 23.30 13.57
N GLU A 498 22.83 24.02 14.53
CA GLU A 498 23.58 24.69 15.57
C GLU A 498 24.37 23.59 16.29
N ASP A 499 25.69 23.57 16.07
CA ASP A 499 26.59 22.86 16.94
C ASP A 499 26.32 23.41 18.36
N SER A 500 25.83 22.53 19.22
CA SER A 500 25.69 22.87 20.65
C SER A 500 26.99 23.47 21.09
N PRO A 501 27.01 24.70 21.69
CA PRO A 501 28.26 25.30 22.13
C PRO A 501 28.90 24.35 23.17
N GLU A 502 30.10 23.86 22.85
CA GLU A 502 31.00 23.26 23.85
C GLU A 502 31.10 24.27 25.00
N THR A 503 30.59 23.90 26.16
CA THR A 503 30.84 24.65 27.38
C THR A 503 32.35 24.63 27.61
N PRO A 504 33.02 25.80 27.67
CA PRO A 504 34.44 25.82 28.08
C PRO A 504 34.54 25.31 29.51
N ASP A 505 35.35 24.31 29.74
CA ASP A 505 35.84 23.97 31.09
C ASP A 505 36.50 25.19 31.68
N ASP A 506 35.82 25.85 32.62
CA ASP A 506 36.40 26.93 33.44
C ASP A 506 37.09 26.30 34.66
N PRO A 507 38.45 26.34 34.75
CA PRO A 507 39.18 25.73 35.86
C PRO A 507 39.25 26.62 37.11
N THR A 508 38.40 27.65 37.26
CA THR A 508 38.42 28.56 38.41
C THR A 508 37.06 28.73 39.08
N ALA A 509 36.53 27.70 39.72
CA ALA A 509 35.51 27.86 40.74
C ALA A 509 36.14 27.93 42.14
N PRO A 510 35.89 28.98 42.96
CA PRO A 510 36.38 29.06 44.31
C PRO A 510 35.65 28.07 45.23
N VAL A 511 36.43 27.36 46.04
CA VAL A 511 35.95 26.46 47.09
C VAL A 511 35.28 27.28 48.20
N GLU A 512 33.98 27.12 48.41
CA GLU A 512 33.27 27.65 49.59
C GLU A 512 33.64 26.86 50.86
N PRO A 513 33.86 27.55 52.01
CA PRO A 513 34.19 26.88 53.23
C PRO A 513 32.98 26.28 53.93
N ALA A 514 33.20 25.10 54.51
CA ALA A 514 32.23 24.34 55.29
C ALA A 514 31.72 25.13 56.52
N VAL A 515 30.38 25.18 56.69
CA VAL A 515 29.70 25.68 57.90
C VAL A 515 29.47 24.51 58.86
N PRO A 516 29.81 24.60 60.14
CA PRO A 516 29.61 23.53 61.13
C PRO A 516 28.14 23.47 61.57
N GLN A 517 27.66 22.26 61.78
CA GLN A 517 26.37 21.95 62.40
C GLN A 517 26.33 22.40 63.87
N GLN A 518 25.24 23.04 64.26
CA GLN A 518 24.62 22.93 65.58
C GLN A 518 23.12 22.66 65.40
#